data_95154504f145ce3ae2d1d447170ad0c4
#
_entry.id   95154504f145ce3ae2d1d447170ad0c4
#
_cell.length_a   1.000
_cell.length_b   1.000
_cell.length_c   1.000
_cell.angle_alpha   90.00
_cell.angle_beta   90.00
_cell.angle_gamma   90.00
#
_symmetry.space_group_name_H-M   'P 1'
#
loop_
_entity.id
_entity.type
_entity.pdbx_description
1 polymer ?
#
loop_
_entity_poly.entity_id
_entity_poly.type
_entity_poly.pdbx_seq_one_letter_code
_entity_poly.pdbx_strand_id
1 'polypeptide(L)'
;MHGEYKTPGGKLVAVDLEVEDDVLRNVTVSGDFFLYPEEALGNITGALEGLSVELSESEIAEEVRMALPRDAELLGSSPEAIGAAVRRALAAETEDRP
;
A
#
# COMPACT_ATOMS: atom_id res chain seq x y z
N MET A 1 -0.95 -7.11 10.45
CA MET A 1 -1.01 -7.79 9.15
C MET A 1 0.11 -7.28 8.25
N HIS A 2 0.74 -8.19 7.57
CA HIS A 2 1.88 -7.87 6.70
C HIS A 2 1.67 -8.44 5.32
N GLY A 3 1.91 -7.65 4.29
CA GLY A 3 1.83 -8.11 2.91
C GLY A 3 2.98 -7.55 2.10
N GLU A 4 3.42 -8.32 1.11
CA GLU A 4 4.53 -7.93 0.25
C GLU A 4 4.15 -8.19 -1.19
N TYR A 5 4.68 -7.37 -2.07
CA TYR A 5 4.52 -7.56 -3.49
C TYR A 5 5.78 -7.12 -4.21
N LYS A 6 6.30 -7.98 -5.07
CA LYS A 6 7.46 -7.66 -5.90
C LYS A 6 6.99 -7.45 -7.32
N THR A 7 7.19 -6.23 -7.83
CA THR A 7 6.86 -5.92 -9.23
C THR A 7 7.76 -6.76 -10.16
N PRO A 8 7.22 -7.32 -11.24
CA PRO A 8 8.06 -8.04 -12.21
C PRO A 8 9.18 -7.14 -12.70
N GLY A 9 10.43 -7.59 -12.50
CA GLY A 9 11.61 -6.80 -12.86
C GLY A 9 11.84 -5.58 -11.98
N GLY A 10 11.03 -5.39 -10.94
CA GLY A 10 11.11 -4.23 -10.06
C GLY A 10 11.50 -4.58 -8.66
N LYS A 11 11.12 -3.72 -7.73
CA LYS A 11 11.52 -3.78 -6.34
C LYS A 11 10.40 -4.29 -5.45
N LEU A 12 10.78 -4.77 -4.27
CA LEU A 12 9.83 -5.22 -3.26
C LEU A 12 9.14 -4.03 -2.60
N VAL A 13 7.83 -4.13 -2.40
CA VAL A 13 7.09 -3.22 -1.53
C VAL A 13 6.43 -4.04 -0.43
N ALA A 14 6.50 -3.54 0.79
CA ALA A 14 5.94 -4.20 1.97
C ALA A 14 4.99 -3.24 2.67
N VAL A 15 3.87 -3.77 3.13
CA VAL A 15 2.87 -3.00 3.85
C VAL A 15 2.54 -3.73 5.16
N ASP A 16 2.59 -2.99 6.25
CA ASP A 16 2.11 -3.45 7.55
C ASP A 16 0.91 -2.61 7.93
N LEU A 17 -0.14 -3.24 8.42
CA LEU A 17 -1.35 -2.52 8.79
C LEU A 17 -2.15 -3.30 9.83
N GLU A 18 -3.11 -2.61 10.41
CA GLU A 18 -4.10 -3.20 11.29
C GLU A 18 -5.48 -2.89 10.74
N VAL A 19 -6.48 -3.66 11.16
CA VAL A 19 -7.87 -3.42 10.78
C VAL A 19 -8.66 -3.13 12.03
N GLU A 20 -9.41 -2.03 11.99
CA GLU A 20 -10.27 -1.62 13.09
C GLU A 20 -11.55 -1.05 12.48
N ASP A 21 -12.69 -1.59 12.89
CA ASP A 21 -14.00 -1.18 12.36
C ASP A 21 -14.08 -1.27 10.83
N ASP A 22 -13.48 -2.34 10.28
CA ASP A 22 -13.48 -2.62 8.83
C ASP A 22 -12.74 -1.58 7.99
N VAL A 23 -11.83 -0.82 8.62
CA VAL A 23 -10.97 0.11 7.90
C VAL A 23 -9.51 -0.10 8.30
N LEU A 24 -8.61 0.36 7.43
CA LEU A 24 -7.17 0.23 7.65
C LEU A 24 -6.69 1.24 8.69
N ARG A 25 -5.82 0.79 9.58
CA ARG A 25 -5.21 1.61 10.63
C ARG A 25 -3.73 1.29 10.76
N ASN A 26 -2.97 2.27 11.23
CA ASN A 26 -1.54 2.12 11.52
C ASN A 26 -0.78 1.55 10.34
N VAL A 27 -1.01 2.13 9.17
CA VAL A 27 -0.42 1.65 7.93
C VAL A 27 1.02 2.13 7.82
N THR A 28 1.92 1.19 7.50
CA THR A 28 3.31 1.49 7.22
C THR A 28 3.67 0.88 5.86
N VAL A 29 4.30 1.68 5.00
CA VAL A 29 4.75 1.24 3.68
C VAL A 29 6.25 1.34 3.63
N SER A 30 6.91 0.28 3.20
CA SER A 30 8.37 0.23 3.09
C SER A 30 8.77 -0.62 1.89
N GLY A 31 10.06 -0.63 1.57
CA GLY A 31 10.55 -1.44 0.48
C GLY A 31 11.82 -0.87 -0.14
N ASP A 32 12.19 -1.43 -1.28
CA ASP A 32 13.43 -1.09 -1.98
C ASP A 32 13.21 -0.05 -3.08
N PHE A 33 12.10 0.64 -3.05
CA PHE A 33 11.78 1.66 -4.06
C PHE A 33 12.23 3.04 -3.61
N PHE A 34 12.30 3.98 -4.56
CA PHE A 34 12.59 5.37 -4.28
C PHE A 34 11.35 6.22 -4.52
N LEU A 35 11.14 7.19 -3.64
CA LEU A 35 10.00 8.11 -3.73
C LEU A 35 10.52 9.53 -3.54
N TYR A 36 10.20 10.40 -4.48
CA TYR A 36 10.57 11.81 -4.45
C TYR A 36 9.33 12.68 -4.60
N PRO A 37 9.17 13.71 -3.79
CA PRO A 37 9.95 13.98 -2.58
C PRO A 37 9.66 12.95 -1.49
N GLU A 38 10.55 12.80 -0.53
CA GLU A 38 10.39 11.80 0.52
C GLU A 38 9.11 11.99 1.32
N GLU A 39 8.68 13.22 1.49
CA GLU A 39 7.44 13.55 2.21
C GLU A 39 6.21 12.93 1.55
N ALA A 40 6.31 12.58 0.28
CA ALA A 40 5.19 11.95 -0.43
C ALA A 40 4.83 10.58 0.16
N LEU A 41 5.74 9.94 0.89
CA LEU A 41 5.42 8.70 1.59
C LEU A 41 4.27 8.92 2.59
N GLY A 42 4.29 10.05 3.28
CA GLY A 42 3.19 10.42 4.18
C GLY A 42 1.87 10.58 3.45
N ASN A 43 1.90 11.05 2.21
CA ASN A 43 0.68 11.14 1.39
C ASN A 43 0.13 9.75 1.09
N ILE A 44 1.00 8.80 0.80
CA ILE A 44 0.59 7.42 0.53
C ILE A 44 -0.02 6.78 1.77
N THR A 45 0.68 6.83 2.90
CA THR A 45 0.15 6.22 4.13
C THR A 45 -1.12 6.93 4.59
N GLY A 46 -1.18 8.25 4.44
CA GLY A 46 -2.39 9.01 4.76
C GLY A 46 -3.57 8.61 3.90
N ALA A 47 -3.34 8.31 2.62
CA ALA A 47 -4.40 7.86 1.73
C ALA A 47 -4.91 6.47 2.12
N LEU A 48 -4.04 5.61 2.64
CA LEU A 48 -4.41 4.25 3.01
C LEU A 48 -5.13 4.19 4.37
N GLU A 49 -4.80 5.11 5.29
CA GLU A 49 -5.46 5.15 6.60
C GLU A 49 -6.96 5.39 6.42
N GLY A 50 -7.75 4.55 7.05
CA GLY A 50 -9.19 4.71 7.02
C GLY A 50 -9.90 4.16 5.79
N LEU A 51 -9.16 3.57 4.84
CA LEU A 51 -9.81 2.96 3.69
C LEU A 51 -10.54 1.69 4.10
N SER A 52 -11.66 1.43 3.44
CA SER A 52 -12.44 0.21 3.67
C SER A 52 -11.65 -1.02 3.25
N VAL A 53 -11.74 -2.08 4.06
CA VAL A 53 -11.12 -3.37 3.73
C VAL A 53 -11.77 -4.04 2.52
N GLU A 54 -12.90 -3.52 2.05
CA GLU A 54 -13.61 -4.09 0.90
C GLU A 54 -13.14 -3.55 -0.45
N LEU A 55 -12.26 -2.53 -0.43
CA LEU A 55 -11.76 -1.98 -1.68
C LEU A 55 -10.90 -2.99 -2.43
N SER A 56 -11.08 -3.03 -3.75
CA SER A 56 -10.25 -3.86 -4.60
C SER A 56 -8.85 -3.29 -4.73
N GLU A 57 -7.95 -4.11 -5.26
CA GLU A 57 -6.58 -3.67 -5.51
C GLU A 57 -6.54 -2.41 -6.38
N SER A 58 -7.33 -2.37 -7.44
CA SER A 58 -7.35 -1.21 -8.33
C SER A 58 -7.94 0.03 -7.68
N GLU A 59 -8.93 -0.15 -6.81
CA GLU A 59 -9.50 0.98 -6.07
C GLU A 59 -8.51 1.55 -5.08
N ILE A 60 -7.76 0.70 -4.40
CA ILE A 60 -6.71 1.13 -3.49
C ILE A 60 -5.61 1.87 -4.27
N ALA A 61 -5.21 1.32 -5.42
CA ALA A 61 -4.20 1.95 -6.27
C ALA A 61 -4.63 3.35 -6.70
N GLU A 62 -5.90 3.52 -7.03
CA GLU A 62 -6.42 4.82 -7.42
C GLU A 62 -6.34 5.83 -6.28
N GLU A 63 -6.66 5.40 -5.05
CA GLU A 63 -6.54 6.29 -3.89
C GLU A 63 -5.09 6.73 -3.68
N VAL A 64 -4.15 5.82 -3.84
CA VAL A 64 -2.72 6.15 -3.75
C VAL A 64 -2.32 7.13 -4.84
N ARG A 65 -2.76 6.88 -6.07
CA ARG A 65 -2.44 7.74 -7.20
C ARG A 65 -2.94 9.16 -6.99
N MET A 66 -4.16 9.28 -6.50
CA MET A 66 -4.76 10.60 -6.26
C MET A 66 -4.09 11.36 -5.12
N ALA A 67 -3.49 10.64 -4.18
CA ALA A 67 -2.84 11.26 -3.03
C ALA A 67 -1.42 11.73 -3.34
N LEU A 68 -0.79 11.19 -4.38
CA LEU A 68 0.57 11.58 -4.74
C LEU A 68 0.60 13.00 -5.32
N PRO A 69 1.57 13.83 -4.91
CA PRO A 69 1.75 15.13 -5.54
C PRO A 69 2.02 14.97 -7.04
N ARG A 70 1.63 15.96 -7.81
CA ARG A 70 1.76 15.92 -9.26
C ARG A 70 3.20 15.74 -9.73
N ASP A 71 4.15 16.27 -8.98
CA ASP A 71 5.57 16.19 -9.30
C ASP A 71 6.28 15.03 -8.60
N ALA A 72 5.54 14.18 -7.90
CA ALA A 72 6.14 13.04 -7.21
C ALA A 72 6.60 11.98 -8.21
N GLU A 73 7.74 11.37 -7.89
CA GLU A 73 8.26 10.26 -8.67
C GLU A 73 8.37 9.03 -7.78
N LEU A 74 7.79 7.94 -8.24
CA LEU A 74 7.86 6.65 -7.56
C LEU A 74 8.62 5.69 -8.47
N LEU A 75 9.86 5.41 -8.10
CA LEU A 75 10.77 4.59 -8.90
C LEU A 75 10.91 3.20 -8.29
N GLY A 76 10.72 2.18 -9.09
CA GLY A 76 10.84 0.79 -8.66
C GLY A 76 9.56 0.20 -8.09
N SER A 77 8.48 0.97 -8.07
CA SER A 77 7.18 0.50 -7.62
C SER A 77 6.09 1.27 -8.35
N SER A 78 4.85 1.10 -7.94
CA SER A 78 3.70 1.77 -8.56
C SER A 78 2.54 1.79 -7.56
N PRO A 79 1.53 2.64 -7.78
CA PRO A 79 0.31 2.57 -6.97
C PRO A 79 -0.32 1.19 -7.00
N GLU A 80 -0.28 0.51 -8.16
CA GLU A 80 -0.81 -0.84 -8.31
C GLU A 80 -0.06 -1.84 -7.42
N ALA A 81 1.27 -1.72 -7.35
CA ALA A 81 2.07 -2.59 -6.49
C ALA A 81 1.73 -2.39 -5.03
N ILE A 82 1.50 -1.15 -4.62
CA ILE A 82 1.09 -0.83 -3.25
C ILE A 82 -0.28 -1.43 -2.96
N GLY A 83 -1.22 -1.29 -3.89
CA GLY A 83 -2.54 -1.89 -3.76
C GLY A 83 -2.47 -3.40 -3.62
N ALA A 84 -1.62 -4.04 -4.40
CA ALA A 84 -1.41 -5.49 -4.32
C ALA A 84 -0.88 -5.90 -2.95
N ALA A 85 0.10 -5.16 -2.42
CA ALA A 85 0.67 -5.46 -1.11
C ALA A 85 -0.37 -5.30 0.00
N VAL A 86 -1.22 -4.27 -0.08
CA VAL A 86 -2.31 -4.08 0.88
C VAL A 86 -3.26 -5.26 0.85
N ARG A 87 -3.69 -5.69 -0.35
CA ARG A 87 -4.60 -6.85 -0.45
C ARG A 87 -3.97 -8.12 0.08
N ARG A 88 -2.67 -8.30 -0.13
CA ARG A 88 -1.95 -9.46 0.41
C ARG A 88 -1.88 -9.40 1.94
N ALA A 89 -1.69 -8.22 2.51
CA ALA A 89 -1.70 -8.06 3.96
C ALA A 89 -3.05 -8.47 4.54
N LEU A 90 -4.13 -8.06 3.90
CA LEU A 90 -5.48 -8.40 4.34
C LEU A 90 -5.77 -9.89 4.18
N ALA A 91 -5.31 -10.49 3.08
CA ALA A 91 -5.52 -11.91 2.81
C ALA A 91 -4.69 -12.79 3.75
N ALA A 92 -3.48 -12.34 4.13
CA ALA A 92 -2.59 -13.11 4.99
C ALA A 92 -3.24 -13.49 6.32
N GLU A 93 -4.02 -12.59 6.90
CA GLU A 93 -4.71 -12.90 8.15
C GLU A 93 -5.72 -14.01 7.97
N THR A 94 -6.42 -14.01 6.85
CA THR A 94 -7.39 -15.06 6.54
C THR A 94 -6.68 -16.39 6.31
N GLU A 95 -5.55 -16.37 5.63
CA GLU A 95 -4.78 -17.58 5.32
C GLU A 95 -4.16 -18.23 6.54
N ASP A 96 -3.82 -17.44 7.55
CA ASP A 96 -3.19 -17.93 8.77
C ASP A 96 -4.17 -18.64 9.70
N ARG A 97 -5.42 -18.68 9.38
CA ARG A 97 -6.41 -19.34 10.22
C ARG A 97 -6.45 -20.81 9.96
N PRO A 98 -6.36 -21.61 11.02
CA PRO A 98 -6.46 -23.05 10.88
C PRO A 98 -7.85 -23.47 10.42
#